data_eae242764490268f2dab22f60fde6233
#
_entry.id   eae242764490268f2dab22f60fde6233
#
_cell.length_a   1.000
_cell.length_b   1.000
_cell.length_c   1.000
_cell.angle_alpha   90.00
_cell.angle_beta   90.00
_cell.angle_gamma   90.00
#
_symmetry.space_group_name_H-M   'P 1'
#
loop_
_entity.id
_entity.type
_entity.pdbx_description
1 polymer ?
#
loop_
_entity_poly.entity_id
_entity_poly.type
_entity_poly.pdbx_seq_one_letter_code
_entity_poly.pdbx_strand_id
1 'polypeptide(L)'
;MSLVGFPLLIVSLAIYNMIAFLTPLPDGWATKLYTLRLLSGLDWSVTLGDAFIAGTLLLLFIEVVKATGAKSAVDHVLSLLVFGGAVAEFLLVQQAANSTFAIMTAICFIDLIAGLFIRLRVSRRERHIAADHADAHARAAVAEEHGTAA
;
A
#
# COMPACT_ATOMS: atom_id res chain seq x y z
N MET A 1 0.75 17.09 13.78
CA MET A 1 -0.08 16.70 12.63
C MET A 1 0.41 15.33 12.20
N SER A 2 -0.41 14.31 12.38
CA SER A 2 -0.02 12.92 12.08
C SER A 2 -0.18 12.67 10.57
N LEU A 3 0.93 12.43 9.88
CA LEU A 3 0.98 11.92 8.49
C LEU A 3 0.43 10.47 8.37
N VAL A 4 -0.35 10.01 9.34
CA VAL A 4 -0.77 8.61 9.50
C VAL A 4 -1.79 8.16 8.45
N GLY A 5 -2.45 9.09 7.75
CA GLY A 5 -3.53 8.76 6.81
C GLY A 5 -3.24 9.03 5.33
N PHE A 6 -2.00 9.38 4.96
CA PHE A 6 -1.71 9.72 3.57
C PHE A 6 -1.04 8.54 2.85
N PRO A 7 -1.61 8.02 1.74
CA PRO A 7 -1.01 6.93 0.99
C PRO A 7 0.30 7.39 0.36
N LEU A 8 1.42 6.77 0.78
CA LEU A 8 2.76 7.13 0.27
C LEU A 8 2.91 6.84 -1.23
N LEU A 9 2.13 5.90 -1.76
CA LEU A 9 2.17 5.56 -3.19
C LEU A 9 1.68 6.69 -4.11
N ILE A 10 0.93 7.67 -3.59
CA ILE A 10 0.60 8.88 -4.37
C ILE A 10 1.86 9.68 -4.71
N VAL A 11 2.89 9.60 -3.87
CA VAL A 11 4.19 10.23 -4.14
C VAL A 11 4.87 9.55 -5.35
N SER A 12 4.83 8.20 -5.42
CA SER A 12 5.33 7.48 -6.60
C SER A 12 4.58 7.87 -7.87
N LEU A 13 3.26 7.96 -7.82
CA LEU A 13 2.45 8.38 -8.97
C LEU A 13 2.80 9.81 -9.42
N ALA A 14 2.95 10.73 -8.46
CA ALA A 14 3.35 12.11 -8.75
C ALA A 14 4.77 12.21 -9.36
N ILE A 15 5.74 11.45 -8.81
CA ILE A 15 7.12 11.39 -9.34
C ILE A 15 7.11 10.81 -10.75
N TYR A 16 6.34 9.73 -10.98
CA TYR A 16 6.21 9.15 -12.31
C TYR A 16 5.76 10.19 -13.31
N ASN A 17 4.66 10.87 -13.02
CA ASN A 17 4.07 11.89 -13.88
C ASN A 17 5.02 13.07 -14.11
N MET A 18 5.71 13.51 -13.06
CA MET A 18 6.69 14.56 -13.19
C MET A 18 7.81 14.18 -14.17
N ILE A 19 8.34 12.95 -14.09
CA ILE A 19 9.38 12.46 -15.00
C ILE A 19 8.80 12.27 -16.41
N ALA A 20 7.66 11.62 -16.53
CA ALA A 20 7.07 11.28 -17.83
C ALA A 20 6.66 12.51 -18.67
N PHE A 21 6.21 13.59 -18.02
CA PHE A 21 5.70 14.78 -18.71
C PHE A 21 6.68 15.96 -18.75
N LEU A 22 7.57 16.08 -17.76
CA LEU A 22 8.46 17.25 -17.63
C LEU A 22 9.90 16.96 -18.06
N THR A 23 10.30 15.69 -18.14
CA THR A 23 11.69 15.34 -18.46
C THR A 23 11.76 14.65 -19.82
N PRO A 24 12.33 15.29 -20.86
CA PRO A 24 12.55 14.64 -22.15
C PRO A 24 13.71 13.63 -22.01
N LEU A 25 13.39 12.38 -21.77
CA LEU A 25 14.35 11.28 -21.70
C LEU A 25 14.44 10.60 -23.07
N PRO A 26 15.59 10.58 -23.75
CA PRO A 26 15.75 9.98 -25.08
C PRO A 26 15.34 8.51 -25.13
N ASP A 27 15.71 7.74 -24.09
CA ASP A 27 15.41 6.32 -23.94
C ASP A 27 14.25 6.06 -22.96
N GLY A 28 13.56 7.12 -22.51
CA GLY A 28 12.46 7.03 -21.54
C GLY A 28 12.89 6.30 -20.26
N TRP A 29 12.07 5.38 -19.80
CA TRP A 29 12.31 4.59 -18.59
C TRP A 29 13.43 3.55 -18.75
N ALA A 30 13.88 3.25 -20.00
CA ALA A 30 15.03 2.38 -20.29
C ALA A 30 16.38 3.09 -20.18
N THR A 31 16.41 4.40 -19.85
CA THR A 31 17.65 5.16 -19.62
C THR A 31 18.50 4.46 -18.59
N LYS A 32 19.73 4.10 -18.99
CA LYS A 32 20.70 3.42 -18.12
C LYS A 32 21.30 4.40 -17.13
N LEU A 33 21.19 4.09 -15.84
CA LEU A 33 21.77 4.86 -14.75
C LEU A 33 23.16 4.35 -14.39
N TYR A 34 23.32 3.03 -14.31
CA TYR A 34 24.56 2.37 -13.91
C TYR A 34 24.65 0.98 -14.50
N THR A 35 25.88 0.54 -14.80
CA THR A 35 26.14 -0.82 -15.29
C THR A 35 27.07 -1.53 -14.33
N LEU A 36 26.64 -2.71 -13.86
CA LEU A 36 27.36 -3.59 -12.94
C LEU A 36 27.84 -4.81 -13.71
N ARG A 37 29.12 -5.13 -13.57
CA ARG A 37 29.67 -6.41 -14.04
C ARG A 37 29.42 -7.47 -12.95
N LEU A 38 28.59 -8.45 -13.27
CA LEU A 38 28.27 -9.54 -12.37
C LEU A 38 29.42 -10.56 -12.31
N LEU A 39 29.47 -11.35 -11.25
CA LEU A 39 30.43 -12.45 -11.09
C LEU A 39 30.25 -13.52 -12.19
N SER A 40 29.09 -13.61 -12.82
CA SER A 40 28.81 -14.45 -13.98
C SER A 40 29.50 -14.00 -15.27
N GLY A 41 30.19 -12.82 -15.25
CA GLY A 41 30.80 -12.22 -16.41
C GLY A 41 29.87 -11.41 -17.30
N LEU A 42 28.59 -11.32 -16.98
CA LEU A 42 27.60 -10.52 -17.70
C LEU A 42 27.53 -9.09 -17.15
N ASP A 43 27.31 -8.14 -18.05
CA ASP A 43 27.10 -6.75 -17.70
C ASP A 43 25.58 -6.53 -17.49
N TRP A 44 25.20 -6.17 -16.27
CA TRP A 44 23.81 -5.81 -15.92
C TRP A 44 23.68 -4.30 -15.80
N SER A 45 22.78 -3.72 -16.58
CA SER A 45 22.50 -2.27 -16.56
C SER A 45 21.24 -2.00 -15.76
N VAL A 46 21.37 -1.21 -14.70
CA VAL A 46 20.25 -0.70 -13.92
C VAL A 46 19.67 0.50 -14.67
N THR A 47 18.38 0.44 -14.97
CA THR A 47 17.65 1.50 -15.66
C THR A 47 16.96 2.46 -14.70
N LEU A 48 16.50 3.61 -15.21
CA LEU A 48 15.67 4.54 -14.45
C LEU A 48 14.37 3.87 -13.98
N GLY A 49 13.77 3.03 -14.82
CA GLY A 49 12.58 2.25 -14.47
C GLY A 49 12.84 1.30 -13.30
N ASP A 50 13.98 0.59 -13.30
CA ASP A 50 14.34 -0.31 -12.20
C ASP A 50 14.51 0.44 -10.89
N ALA A 51 15.21 1.58 -10.91
CA ALA A 51 15.40 2.42 -9.72
C ALA A 51 14.07 3.00 -9.20
N PHE A 52 13.20 3.43 -10.10
CA PHE A 52 11.87 3.92 -9.77
C PHE A 52 11.01 2.84 -9.12
N ILE A 53 10.98 1.62 -9.70
CA ILE A 53 10.21 0.50 -9.14
C ILE A 53 10.78 0.08 -7.78
N ALA A 54 12.11 0.02 -7.63
CA ALA A 54 12.74 -0.28 -6.33
C ALA A 54 12.35 0.76 -5.26
N GLY A 55 12.36 2.05 -5.60
CA GLY A 55 11.88 3.12 -4.73
C GLY A 55 10.40 3.00 -4.37
N THR A 56 9.56 2.66 -5.34
CA THR A 56 8.11 2.45 -5.13
C THR A 56 7.86 1.25 -4.20
N LEU A 57 8.60 0.15 -4.35
CA LEU A 57 8.53 -1.00 -3.44
C LEU A 57 8.96 -0.65 -2.02
N LEU A 58 9.99 0.19 -1.87
CA LEU A 58 10.40 0.68 -0.56
C LEU A 58 9.31 1.53 0.09
N LEU A 59 8.64 2.39 -0.67
CA LEU A 59 7.50 3.17 -0.16
C LEU A 59 6.34 2.26 0.24
N LEU A 60 6.01 1.23 -0.56
CA LEU A 60 5.02 0.22 -0.19
C LEU A 60 5.39 -0.47 1.12
N PHE A 61 6.65 -0.88 1.28
CA PHE A 61 7.12 -1.52 2.50
C PHE A 61 6.92 -0.61 3.73
N ILE A 62 7.31 0.66 3.63
CA ILE A 62 7.11 1.65 4.70
C ILE A 62 5.62 1.81 5.00
N GLU A 63 4.76 1.85 3.98
CA GLU A 63 3.32 1.98 4.14
C GLU A 63 2.71 0.78 4.86
N VAL A 64 3.09 -0.44 4.49
CA VAL A 64 2.65 -1.67 5.14
C VAL A 64 3.10 -1.73 6.59
N VAL A 65 4.35 -1.34 6.90
CA VAL A 65 4.86 -1.28 8.27
C VAL A 65 4.11 -0.24 9.11
N LYS A 66 3.81 0.92 8.55
CA LYS A 66 2.98 1.95 9.21
C LYS A 66 1.55 1.50 9.45
N ALA A 67 1.00 0.65 8.58
CA ALA A 67 -0.37 0.15 8.64
C ALA A 67 -0.62 -0.88 9.76
N THR A 68 0.39 -1.29 10.52
CA THR A 68 0.23 -2.18 11.69
C THR A 68 -0.57 -1.54 12.84
N GLY A 69 -0.74 -0.20 12.85
CA GLY A 69 -1.76 0.50 13.63
C GLY A 69 -3.02 0.66 12.79
N ALA A 70 -4.22 0.57 13.38
CA ALA A 70 -5.51 0.59 12.68
C ALA A 70 -5.57 1.61 11.54
N LYS A 71 -5.54 1.15 10.27
CA LYS A 71 -5.80 2.00 9.10
C LYS A 71 -7.24 2.52 9.20
N SER A 72 -7.40 3.83 9.12
CA SER A 72 -8.72 4.47 9.03
C SER A 72 -9.45 4.05 7.76
N ALA A 73 -10.78 4.12 7.76
CA ALA A 73 -11.59 3.90 6.54
C ALA A 73 -11.20 4.89 5.43
N VAL A 74 -10.78 6.09 5.81
CA VAL A 74 -10.32 7.13 4.88
C VAL A 74 -9.07 6.69 4.13
N ASP A 75 -8.09 6.07 4.81
CA ASP A 75 -6.85 5.60 4.17
C ASP A 75 -7.14 4.57 3.07
N HIS A 76 -8.15 3.72 3.30
CA HIS A 76 -8.54 2.70 2.33
C HIS A 76 -9.21 3.31 1.09
N VAL A 77 -10.07 4.31 1.29
CA VAL A 77 -10.68 5.06 0.18
C VAL A 77 -9.61 5.79 -0.63
N LEU A 78 -8.61 6.37 0.04
CA LEU A 78 -7.51 7.03 -0.65
C LEU A 78 -6.65 6.05 -1.46
N SER A 79 -6.29 4.87 -0.89
CA SER A 79 -5.57 3.82 -1.65
C SER A 79 -6.38 3.35 -2.86
N LEU A 80 -7.71 3.22 -2.73
CA LEU A 80 -8.60 2.88 -3.85
C LEU A 80 -8.60 3.97 -4.93
N LEU A 81 -8.61 5.24 -4.54
CA LEU A 81 -8.55 6.37 -5.47
C LEU A 81 -7.20 6.43 -6.21
N VAL A 82 -6.09 6.19 -5.50
CA VAL A 82 -4.75 6.14 -6.11
C VAL A 82 -4.66 4.99 -7.11
N PHE A 83 -5.13 3.80 -6.74
CA PHE A 83 -5.15 2.65 -7.65
C PHE A 83 -6.07 2.90 -8.84
N GLY A 84 -7.30 3.38 -8.62
CA GLY A 84 -8.24 3.70 -9.70
C GLY A 84 -7.70 4.77 -10.65
N GLY A 85 -7.06 5.81 -10.10
CA GLY A 85 -6.37 6.85 -10.88
C GLY A 85 -5.22 6.28 -11.71
N ALA A 86 -4.37 5.42 -11.14
CA ALA A 86 -3.28 4.76 -11.85
C ALA A 86 -3.81 3.85 -12.98
N VAL A 87 -4.87 3.09 -12.76
CA VAL A 87 -5.50 2.28 -13.81
C VAL A 87 -6.06 3.16 -14.93
N ALA A 88 -6.77 4.23 -14.59
CA ALA A 88 -7.31 5.16 -15.59
C ALA A 88 -6.19 5.81 -16.40
N GLU A 89 -5.12 6.24 -15.75
CA GLU A 89 -3.96 6.83 -16.40
C GLU A 89 -3.25 5.82 -17.32
N PHE A 90 -3.04 4.57 -16.86
CA PHE A 90 -2.47 3.51 -17.67
C PHE A 90 -3.25 3.25 -18.97
N LEU A 91 -4.60 3.32 -18.90
CA LEU A 91 -5.46 3.04 -20.03
C LEU A 91 -5.67 4.23 -20.96
N LEU A 92 -5.61 5.45 -20.44
CA LEU A 92 -6.00 6.66 -21.17
C LEU A 92 -4.82 7.53 -21.59
N VAL A 93 -3.66 7.38 -20.94
CA VAL A 93 -2.50 8.25 -21.15
C VAL A 93 -1.38 7.50 -21.86
N GLN A 94 -1.01 7.97 -23.05
CA GLN A 94 0.02 7.32 -23.88
C GLN A 94 1.37 7.22 -23.19
N GLN A 95 1.78 8.22 -22.41
CA GLN A 95 3.03 8.25 -21.66
C GLN A 95 3.07 7.20 -20.53
N ALA A 96 1.90 6.80 -20.03
CA ALA A 96 1.76 5.76 -19.01
C ALA A 96 1.70 4.33 -19.59
N ALA A 97 1.56 4.17 -20.90
CA ALA A 97 1.45 2.87 -21.57
C ALA A 97 2.82 2.16 -21.68
N ASN A 98 3.46 1.85 -20.56
CA ASN A 98 4.74 1.16 -20.49
C ASN A 98 4.83 0.21 -19.29
N SER A 99 5.82 -0.70 -19.33
CA SER A 99 6.00 -1.73 -18.29
C SER A 99 6.27 -1.16 -16.90
N THR A 100 7.03 -0.06 -16.80
CA THR A 100 7.33 0.59 -15.51
C THR A 100 6.06 1.06 -14.82
N PHE A 101 5.16 1.72 -15.56
CA PHE A 101 3.87 2.17 -15.02
C PHE A 101 2.93 1.01 -14.70
N ALA A 102 2.90 -0.02 -15.56
CA ALA A 102 2.11 -1.23 -15.30
C ALA A 102 2.51 -1.91 -13.99
N ILE A 103 3.83 -2.04 -13.73
CA ILE A 103 4.34 -2.62 -12.48
C ILE A 103 4.01 -1.71 -11.29
N MET A 104 4.15 -0.39 -11.42
CA MET A 104 3.73 0.56 -10.37
C MET A 104 2.24 0.43 -10.06
N THR A 105 1.39 0.31 -11.07
CA THR A 105 -0.06 0.10 -10.90
C THR A 105 -0.34 -1.22 -10.17
N ALA A 106 0.40 -2.29 -10.49
CA ALA A 106 0.31 -3.56 -9.76
C ALA A 106 0.73 -3.42 -8.28
N ILE A 107 1.75 -2.61 -7.98
CA ILE A 107 2.16 -2.29 -6.60
C ILE A 107 1.04 -1.55 -5.86
N CYS A 108 0.36 -0.59 -6.48
CA CYS A 108 -0.80 0.10 -5.90
C CYS A 108 -1.95 -0.88 -5.61
N PHE A 109 -2.17 -1.87 -6.49
CA PHE A 109 -3.14 -2.93 -6.25
C PHE A 109 -2.78 -3.80 -5.04
N ILE A 110 -1.51 -4.16 -4.89
CA ILE A 110 -1.02 -4.93 -3.73
C ILE A 110 -1.24 -4.14 -2.43
N ASP A 111 -0.97 -2.83 -2.41
CA ASP A 111 -1.24 -1.98 -1.24
C ASP A 111 -2.73 -1.98 -0.86
N LEU A 112 -3.60 -1.83 -1.86
CA LEU A 112 -5.05 -1.86 -1.67
C LEU A 112 -5.50 -3.19 -1.01
N ILE A 113 -5.03 -4.31 -1.53
CA ILE A 113 -5.36 -5.65 -1.02
C ILE A 113 -4.77 -5.86 0.38
N ALA A 114 -3.51 -5.49 0.61
CA ALA A 114 -2.88 -5.58 1.92
C ALA A 114 -3.64 -4.77 2.98
N GLY A 115 -4.04 -3.54 2.65
CA GLY A 115 -4.87 -2.69 3.51
C GLY A 115 -6.22 -3.33 3.86
N LEU A 116 -6.88 -3.96 2.88
CA LEU A 116 -8.14 -4.67 3.09
C LEU A 116 -7.96 -5.87 4.05
N PHE A 117 -6.92 -6.68 3.85
CA PHE A 117 -6.64 -7.83 4.72
C PHE A 117 -6.36 -7.42 6.17
N ILE A 118 -5.58 -6.36 6.37
CA ILE A 118 -5.27 -5.83 7.71
C ILE A 118 -6.56 -5.40 8.41
N ARG A 119 -7.43 -4.67 7.72
CA ARG A 119 -8.72 -4.21 8.25
C ARG A 119 -9.63 -5.37 8.65
N LEU A 120 -9.74 -6.40 7.81
CA LEU A 120 -10.56 -7.57 8.11
C LEU A 120 -10.06 -8.33 9.34
N ARG A 121 -8.74 -8.42 9.55
CA ARG A 121 -8.16 -9.05 10.74
C ARG A 121 -8.45 -8.25 12.01
N VAL A 122 -8.28 -6.94 11.97
CA VAL A 122 -8.54 -6.06 13.13
C VAL A 122 -10.01 -6.12 13.52
N SER A 123 -10.92 -5.99 12.57
CA SER A 123 -12.37 -6.04 12.81
C SER A 123 -12.83 -7.38 13.41
N ARG A 124 -12.23 -8.50 13.01
CA ARG A 124 -12.52 -9.81 13.62
C ARG A 124 -12.07 -9.87 15.08
N ARG A 125 -10.87 -9.34 15.37
CA ARG A 125 -10.32 -9.33 16.72
C ARG A 125 -11.15 -8.49 17.69
N GLU A 126 -11.60 -7.32 17.25
CA GLU A 126 -12.48 -6.44 18.04
C GLU A 126 -13.81 -7.11 18.36
N ARG A 127 -14.40 -7.83 17.39
CA ARG A 127 -15.67 -8.58 17.62
C ARG A 127 -15.49 -9.71 18.65
N HIS A 128 -14.36 -10.44 18.62
CA HIS A 128 -14.10 -11.48 19.63
C HIS A 128 -13.95 -10.88 21.03
N ILE A 129 -13.20 -9.79 21.17
CA ILE A 129 -13.02 -9.10 22.45
C ILE A 129 -14.37 -8.57 22.99
N ALA A 130 -15.19 -7.99 22.12
CA ALA A 130 -16.52 -7.50 22.50
C ALA A 130 -17.46 -8.64 22.94
N ALA A 131 -17.40 -9.80 22.27
CA ALA A 131 -18.18 -10.98 22.65
C ALA A 131 -17.71 -11.54 24.01
N ASP A 132 -16.40 -11.65 24.24
CA ASP A 132 -15.83 -12.12 25.50
C ASP A 132 -16.22 -11.21 26.68
N HIS A 133 -16.22 -9.88 26.46
CA HIS A 133 -16.69 -8.93 27.48
C HIS A 133 -18.19 -9.05 27.75
N ALA A 134 -19.02 -9.24 26.73
CA ALA A 134 -20.46 -9.42 26.91
C ALA A 134 -20.77 -10.70 27.70
N ASP A 135 -20.09 -11.79 27.40
CA ASP A 135 -20.22 -13.05 28.12
C ASP A 135 -19.74 -12.94 29.59
N ALA A 136 -18.65 -12.21 29.85
CA ALA A 136 -18.16 -11.96 31.19
C ALA A 136 -19.17 -11.14 32.03
N HIS A 137 -19.75 -10.11 31.44
CA HIS A 137 -20.79 -9.32 32.10
C HIS A 137 -22.07 -10.13 32.38
N ALA A 138 -22.50 -10.98 31.44
CA ALA A 138 -23.68 -11.84 31.63
C ALA A 138 -23.44 -12.84 32.77
N ARG A 139 -22.25 -13.46 32.86
CA ARG A 139 -21.89 -14.38 33.95
C ARG A 139 -21.83 -13.67 35.30
N ALA A 140 -21.32 -12.44 35.36
CA ALA A 140 -21.27 -11.66 36.60
C ALA A 140 -22.68 -11.31 37.08
N ALA A 141 -23.58 -10.91 36.20
CA ALA A 141 -24.98 -10.60 36.55
C ALA A 141 -25.75 -11.83 37.11
N VAL A 142 -25.55 -13.01 36.50
CA VAL A 142 -26.15 -14.26 36.98
C VAL A 142 -25.59 -14.65 38.38
N ALA A 143 -24.28 -14.42 38.60
CA ALA A 143 -23.69 -14.70 39.92
C ALA A 143 -24.20 -13.76 41.01
N GLU A 144 -24.44 -12.49 40.72
CA GLU A 144 -25.05 -11.52 41.65
C GLU A 144 -26.49 -11.90 42.01
N GLU A 145 -27.29 -12.32 41.04
CA GLU A 145 -28.67 -12.73 41.23
C GLU A 145 -28.76 -13.98 42.15
N HIS A 146 -27.88 -14.93 42.00
CA HIS A 146 -27.83 -16.12 42.84
C HIS A 146 -27.24 -15.84 44.25
N GLY A 147 -26.35 -14.86 44.40
CA GLY A 147 -25.77 -14.44 45.67
C GLY A 147 -26.73 -13.66 46.59
N THR A 148 -27.73 -12.99 46.02
CA THR A 148 -28.74 -12.20 46.74
C THR A 148 -29.97 -13.04 47.17
N ALA A 149 -30.11 -14.28 46.65
CA ALA A 149 -31.21 -15.18 46.93
C ALA A 149 -30.93 -16.17 48.07
N ALA A 150 -29.76 -16.14 48.68
CA ALA A 150 -29.33 -16.95 49.79
C ALA A 150 -29.22 -16.13 51.09
#